data_3de227ac4c1125673c238b477785fefb
#
_entry.id   3de227ac4c1125673c238b477785fefb
#
_cell.length_a   1.000
_cell.length_b   1.000
_cell.length_c   1.000
_cell.angle_alpha   90.00
_cell.angle_beta   90.00
_cell.angle_gamma   90.00
#
_symmetry.space_group_name_H-M   'P 1'
#
loop_
_entity.id
_entity.type
_entity.pdbx_description
1 polymer ?
#
loop_
_entity_poly.entity_id
_entity_poly.type
_entity_poly.pdbx_seq_one_letter_code
_entity_poly.pdbx_strand_id
1 'polypeptide(L)'
;MWKVSTGKGVKVAVLDTGIDTSTSSLQGQLLTGDIPKGVTYGATKDYDGHGTSMAELIAGTGRGGGIKGLAPGAKIIPIRVALSTLKDTAEFKRSPSPADAIRAAADTDAQIINMSFGSFVPDDEEKAAVKYAASKGKLLIAGAGNGGGSDNEDFLGYPAAYPEVVGVGAADESGAVGEFSQSGDFISLAAPGLDVPVWCDNTFQRYCKNRGTSQASAIASAAAALVWSAHPEWTANQVLRVLIDTAARDWPKNTPSKYLGYGLIRPSANLLKGKGDPGPADVNPITNEKTPAGAAGATPSTSVPASSQPPKSTSGGETSAAGSSSEPSDGNTLWVVLGAVAAAAVIGGGGFAVLRARRNG
;
A
#
# COMPACT_ATOMS: atom_id res chain seq x y z
N MET A 1 -14.08 2.35 -7.55
CA MET A 1 -13.22 3.14 -6.67
C MET A 1 -12.55 4.28 -7.42
N TRP A 2 -11.94 4.07 -8.56
CA TRP A 2 -11.16 5.09 -9.30
C TRP A 2 -11.94 6.33 -9.80
N LYS A 3 -13.27 6.27 -9.84
CA LYS A 3 -14.11 7.48 -10.03
C LYS A 3 -14.10 8.40 -8.79
N VAL A 4 -13.73 7.89 -7.62
CA VAL A 4 -13.68 8.62 -6.34
C VAL A 4 -12.24 8.99 -6.00
N SER A 5 -11.32 8.02 -6.03
CA SER A 5 -9.92 8.23 -5.73
C SER A 5 -9.02 7.34 -6.58
N THR A 6 -7.91 7.89 -7.03
CA THR A 6 -6.83 7.18 -7.74
C THR A 6 -5.52 7.15 -6.94
N GLY A 7 -5.50 7.69 -5.73
CA GLY A 7 -4.26 7.90 -4.97
C GLY A 7 -3.53 9.21 -5.35
N LYS A 8 -4.14 10.09 -6.17
CA LYS A 8 -3.52 11.35 -6.59
C LYS A 8 -3.19 12.23 -5.38
N GLY A 9 -1.99 12.80 -5.37
CA GLY A 9 -1.49 13.64 -4.28
C GLY A 9 -0.80 12.87 -3.16
N VAL A 10 -0.84 11.52 -3.19
CA VAL A 10 -0.14 10.68 -2.21
C VAL A 10 1.18 10.19 -2.78
N LYS A 11 2.25 10.28 -1.98
CA LYS A 11 3.57 9.74 -2.28
C LYS A 11 3.84 8.51 -1.40
N VAL A 12 4.35 7.45 -2.01
CA VAL A 12 4.73 6.21 -1.34
C VAL A 12 6.23 6.00 -1.52
N ALA A 13 6.99 5.95 -0.45
CA ALA A 13 8.37 5.48 -0.51
C ALA A 13 8.34 3.94 -0.56
N VAL A 14 8.94 3.36 -1.59
CA VAL A 14 9.06 1.92 -1.77
C VAL A 14 10.50 1.52 -1.50
N LEU A 15 10.71 0.85 -0.37
CA LEU A 15 12.00 0.35 0.08
C LEU A 15 12.10 -1.12 -0.34
N ASP A 16 12.94 -1.40 -1.36
CA ASP A 16 12.97 -2.72 -1.99
C ASP A 16 14.31 -2.97 -2.75
N THR A 17 14.30 -3.84 -3.74
CA THR A 17 15.46 -4.20 -4.59
C THR A 17 15.91 -3.09 -5.56
N GLY A 18 15.29 -1.92 -5.51
CA GLY A 18 15.36 -0.85 -6.50
C GLY A 18 14.13 -0.90 -7.41
N ILE A 19 13.95 0.11 -8.25
CA ILE A 19 12.83 0.19 -9.20
C ILE A 19 13.36 0.55 -10.57
N ASP A 20 13.08 -0.31 -11.57
CA ASP A 20 13.47 -0.03 -12.94
C ASP A 20 12.59 1.07 -13.56
N THR A 21 13.23 2.03 -14.21
CA THR A 21 12.55 3.20 -14.78
C THR A 21 12.08 2.99 -16.21
N SER A 22 12.43 1.87 -16.85
CA SER A 22 12.14 1.60 -18.26
C SER A 22 10.74 1.04 -18.49
N THR A 23 10.11 0.48 -17.43
CA THR A 23 8.79 -0.14 -17.58
C THR A 23 7.73 0.90 -17.92
N SER A 24 6.95 0.63 -18.97
CA SER A 24 5.95 1.58 -19.49
C SER A 24 4.88 1.92 -18.45
N SER A 25 4.56 0.98 -17.57
CA SER A 25 3.55 1.14 -16.53
C SER A 25 3.94 2.16 -15.47
N LEU A 26 5.24 2.33 -15.19
CA LEU A 26 5.76 3.29 -14.22
C LEU A 26 6.17 4.64 -14.83
N GLN A 27 6.05 4.81 -16.13
CA GLN A 27 6.39 6.10 -16.77
C GLN A 27 5.58 7.25 -16.17
N GLY A 28 6.29 8.24 -15.63
CA GLY A 28 5.72 9.41 -14.96
C GLY A 28 5.22 9.16 -13.54
N GLN A 29 5.42 7.94 -12.98
CA GLN A 29 5.03 7.62 -11.61
C GLN A 29 6.18 7.78 -10.61
N LEU A 30 7.43 7.66 -11.07
CA LEU A 30 8.60 7.69 -10.21
C LEU A 30 9.09 9.13 -9.98
N LEU A 31 9.30 9.49 -8.73
CA LEU A 31 9.86 10.75 -8.27
C LEU A 31 11.37 10.58 -8.00
N THR A 32 12.14 10.39 -9.05
CA THR A 32 13.59 10.13 -8.93
C THR A 32 14.37 11.33 -8.38
N GLY A 33 13.85 12.55 -8.56
CA GLY A 33 14.41 13.77 -7.98
C GLY A 33 14.18 13.92 -6.47
N ASP A 34 13.25 13.16 -5.90
CA ASP A 34 12.90 13.21 -4.47
C ASP A 34 13.67 12.15 -3.67
N ILE A 35 14.53 11.35 -4.31
CA ILE A 35 15.35 10.35 -3.63
C ILE A 35 16.37 11.06 -2.73
N PRO A 36 16.40 10.78 -1.41
CA PRO A 36 17.38 11.41 -0.51
C PRO A 36 18.83 11.08 -0.90
N LYS A 37 19.73 12.07 -0.82
CA LYS A 37 21.12 11.95 -1.28
C LYS A 37 21.87 10.76 -0.69
N GLY A 38 21.60 10.39 0.57
CA GLY A 38 22.26 9.28 1.26
C GLY A 38 21.85 7.89 0.77
N VAL A 39 20.76 7.76 0.00
CA VAL A 39 20.18 6.47 -0.41
C VAL A 39 19.92 6.37 -1.92
N THR A 40 20.66 7.15 -2.71
CA THR A 40 20.50 7.17 -4.18
C THR A 40 21.07 5.93 -4.87
N TYR A 41 21.97 5.19 -4.21
CA TYR A 41 22.65 4.07 -4.83
C TYR A 41 21.68 2.98 -5.27
N GLY A 42 21.65 2.70 -6.57
CA GLY A 42 20.84 1.65 -7.16
C GLY A 42 19.33 1.84 -7.09
N ALA A 43 18.82 2.95 -6.53
CA ALA A 43 17.39 3.19 -6.34
C ALA A 43 16.55 3.09 -7.64
N THR A 44 17.16 3.46 -8.78
CA THR A 44 16.53 3.41 -10.11
C THR A 44 16.98 2.21 -10.97
N LYS A 45 17.56 1.21 -10.34
CA LYS A 45 17.95 -0.06 -10.96
C LYS A 45 17.47 -1.20 -10.11
N ASP A 46 16.60 -2.02 -10.65
CA ASP A 46 16.12 -3.22 -9.98
C ASP A 46 16.97 -4.42 -10.41
N TYR A 47 17.63 -5.07 -9.46
CA TYR A 47 18.47 -6.23 -9.74
C TYR A 47 17.71 -7.57 -9.75
N ASP A 48 16.45 -7.56 -9.29
CA ASP A 48 15.63 -8.76 -9.11
C ASP A 48 14.33 -8.70 -9.91
N GLY A 49 13.73 -7.51 -10.03
CA GLY A 49 12.39 -7.28 -10.57
C GLY A 49 11.31 -7.19 -9.49
N HIS A 50 11.67 -7.45 -8.22
CA HIS A 50 10.74 -7.44 -7.11
C HIS A 50 10.27 -6.02 -6.78
N GLY A 51 11.16 -5.05 -6.58
CA GLY A 51 10.78 -3.68 -6.24
C GLY A 51 9.97 -2.99 -7.34
N THR A 52 10.30 -3.25 -8.60
CA THR A 52 9.52 -2.77 -9.75
C THR A 52 8.11 -3.35 -9.75
N SER A 53 7.97 -4.64 -9.44
CA SER A 53 6.67 -5.29 -9.31
C SER A 53 5.84 -4.67 -8.18
N MET A 54 6.44 -4.43 -7.01
CA MET A 54 5.73 -3.78 -5.88
C MET A 54 5.29 -2.36 -6.24
N ALA A 55 6.15 -1.59 -6.90
CA ALA A 55 5.82 -0.24 -7.37
C ALA A 55 4.67 -0.26 -8.39
N GLU A 56 4.64 -1.22 -9.31
CA GLU A 56 3.54 -1.37 -10.27
C GLU A 56 2.23 -1.79 -9.60
N LEU A 57 2.25 -2.68 -8.62
CA LEU A 57 1.06 -3.04 -7.83
C LEU A 57 0.48 -1.82 -7.09
N ILE A 58 1.34 -0.90 -6.64
CA ILE A 58 0.91 0.34 -5.99
C ILE A 58 0.38 1.33 -7.02
N ALA A 59 1.21 1.77 -7.97
CA ALA A 59 0.99 2.97 -8.78
C ALA A 59 1.10 2.75 -10.28
N GLY A 60 1.20 1.52 -10.76
CA GLY A 60 1.25 1.23 -12.18
C GLY A 60 0.08 1.82 -12.96
N THR A 61 0.35 2.38 -14.13
CA THR A 61 -0.66 3.04 -14.97
C THR A 61 -1.39 2.10 -15.92
N GLY A 62 -0.88 0.88 -16.12
CA GLY A 62 -1.35 -0.08 -17.13
C GLY A 62 -0.88 0.23 -18.55
N ARG A 63 -0.03 1.25 -18.76
CA ARG A 63 0.51 1.59 -20.09
C ARG A 63 1.37 0.45 -20.62
N GLY A 64 1.38 0.30 -21.94
CA GLY A 64 2.17 -0.74 -22.62
C GLY A 64 1.77 -2.17 -22.28
N GLY A 65 0.53 -2.40 -21.83
CA GLY A 65 0.08 -3.71 -21.37
C GLY A 65 0.59 -4.10 -19.98
N GLY A 66 1.21 -3.16 -19.26
CA GLY A 66 1.72 -3.38 -17.91
C GLY A 66 0.62 -3.45 -16.84
N ILE A 67 1.02 -3.72 -15.60
CA ILE A 67 0.10 -3.79 -14.47
C ILE A 67 -0.53 -2.41 -14.22
N LYS A 68 -1.85 -2.40 -14.03
CA LYS A 68 -2.55 -1.26 -13.50
C LYS A 68 -2.66 -1.42 -11.99
N GLY A 69 -1.86 -0.66 -11.26
CA GLY A 69 -1.83 -0.66 -9.80
C GLY A 69 -3.14 -0.19 -9.19
N LEU A 70 -3.32 -0.52 -7.91
CA LEU A 70 -4.56 -0.18 -7.22
C LEU A 70 -4.72 1.34 -7.02
N ALA A 71 -3.60 2.10 -6.86
CA ALA A 71 -3.57 3.56 -6.73
C ALA A 71 -2.80 4.23 -7.89
N PRO A 72 -3.30 4.17 -9.15
CA PRO A 72 -2.54 4.57 -10.34
C PRO A 72 -2.26 6.09 -10.44
N GLY A 73 -2.78 6.89 -9.53
CA GLY A 73 -2.49 8.32 -9.42
C GLY A 73 -1.47 8.66 -8.32
N ALA A 74 -1.09 7.69 -7.49
CA ALA A 74 -0.04 7.86 -6.49
C ALA A 74 1.34 8.00 -7.15
N LYS A 75 2.30 8.58 -6.42
CA LYS A 75 3.68 8.70 -6.85
C LYS A 75 4.61 7.87 -5.98
N ILE A 76 5.69 7.39 -6.54
CA ILE A 76 6.65 6.50 -5.88
C ILE A 76 8.00 7.21 -5.72
N ILE A 77 8.55 7.17 -4.51
CA ILE A 77 9.95 7.50 -4.24
C ILE A 77 10.69 6.16 -4.10
N PRO A 78 11.54 5.80 -5.07
CA PRO A 78 12.28 4.53 -5.04
C PRO A 78 13.47 4.61 -4.09
N ILE A 79 13.65 3.60 -3.25
CA ILE A 79 14.83 3.44 -2.39
C ILE A 79 15.26 1.98 -2.45
N ARG A 80 16.53 1.73 -2.83
CA ARG A 80 17.11 0.38 -2.75
C ARG A 80 17.55 0.10 -1.33
N VAL A 81 17.38 -1.15 -0.91
CA VAL A 81 17.80 -1.66 0.41
C VAL A 81 18.80 -2.82 0.23
N ALA A 82 19.76 -2.94 1.14
CA ALA A 82 20.65 -4.07 1.24
C ALA A 82 19.89 -5.30 1.78
N LEU A 83 19.40 -6.15 0.88
CA LEU A 83 18.65 -7.36 1.22
C LEU A 83 19.54 -8.61 1.18
N SER A 84 19.11 -9.66 1.86
CA SER A 84 19.86 -10.92 1.96
C SER A 84 20.16 -11.56 0.60
N THR A 85 19.34 -11.31 -0.41
CA THR A 85 19.55 -11.74 -1.81
C THR A 85 20.81 -11.16 -2.44
N LEU A 86 21.29 -10.02 -1.93
CA LEU A 86 22.54 -9.38 -2.35
C LEU A 86 23.75 -9.75 -1.47
N LYS A 87 23.55 -10.51 -0.39
CA LYS A 87 24.59 -10.86 0.58
C LYS A 87 25.89 -11.28 -0.14
N ASP A 88 27.01 -10.85 0.42
CA ASP A 88 28.38 -11.14 -0.08
C ASP A 88 28.74 -10.51 -1.44
N THR A 89 27.90 -9.65 -1.98
CA THR A 89 28.19 -8.89 -3.21
C THR A 89 28.70 -7.48 -2.92
N ALA A 90 29.37 -6.86 -3.90
CA ALA A 90 29.74 -5.45 -3.84
C ALA A 90 28.50 -4.53 -3.78
N GLU A 91 27.39 -4.97 -4.36
CA GLU A 91 26.10 -4.28 -4.36
C GLU A 91 25.53 -4.18 -2.94
N PHE A 92 25.61 -5.27 -2.15
CA PHE A 92 25.15 -5.28 -0.75
C PHE A 92 25.87 -4.21 0.08
N LYS A 93 27.21 -4.13 -0.03
CA LYS A 93 28.03 -3.16 0.72
C LYS A 93 27.74 -1.70 0.36
N ARG A 94 27.25 -1.45 -0.85
CA ARG A 94 26.94 -0.11 -1.37
C ARG A 94 25.48 0.30 -1.17
N SER A 95 24.59 -0.68 -1.00
CA SER A 95 23.17 -0.41 -0.75
C SER A 95 22.94 0.05 0.68
N PRO A 96 22.04 1.00 0.91
CA PRO A 96 21.63 1.42 2.25
C PRO A 96 21.16 0.25 3.10
N SER A 97 21.43 0.29 4.39
CA SER A 97 20.80 -0.64 5.35
C SER A 97 19.29 -0.38 5.43
N PRO A 98 18.48 -1.35 5.93
CA PRO A 98 17.07 -1.11 6.21
C PRO A 98 16.83 0.12 7.10
N ALA A 99 17.63 0.29 8.15
CA ALA A 99 17.55 1.42 9.06
C ALA A 99 17.80 2.76 8.37
N ASP A 100 18.86 2.85 7.55
CA ASP A 100 19.17 4.07 6.80
C ASP A 100 18.08 4.41 5.78
N ALA A 101 17.57 3.40 5.09
CA ALA A 101 16.50 3.55 4.11
C ALA A 101 15.21 4.05 4.75
N ILE A 102 14.81 3.49 5.90
CA ILE A 102 13.63 3.92 6.65
C ILE A 102 13.78 5.36 7.15
N ARG A 103 14.96 5.73 7.73
CA ARG A 103 15.22 7.11 8.16
C ARG A 103 15.16 8.08 6.99
N ALA A 104 15.81 7.74 5.89
CA ALA A 104 15.82 8.58 4.69
C ALA A 104 14.40 8.76 4.12
N ALA A 105 13.60 7.69 4.06
CA ALA A 105 12.19 7.77 3.64
C ALA A 105 11.36 8.64 4.58
N ALA A 106 11.62 8.57 5.90
CA ALA A 106 10.92 9.38 6.91
C ALA A 106 11.14 10.89 6.72
N ASP A 107 12.30 11.29 6.19
CA ASP A 107 12.65 12.68 5.93
C ASP A 107 12.16 13.21 4.58
N THR A 108 11.54 12.36 3.75
CA THR A 108 10.84 12.78 2.53
C THR A 108 9.43 13.27 2.85
N ASP A 109 8.73 13.78 1.83
CA ASP A 109 7.31 14.10 1.91
C ASP A 109 6.39 12.89 1.57
N ALA A 110 6.94 11.67 1.46
CA ALA A 110 6.13 10.46 1.38
C ALA A 110 5.25 10.31 2.62
N GLN A 111 3.98 10.03 2.41
CA GLN A 111 3.04 9.74 3.50
C GLN A 111 3.13 8.29 3.95
N ILE A 112 3.39 7.37 3.01
CA ILE A 112 3.42 5.92 3.22
C ILE A 112 4.83 5.41 2.95
N ILE A 113 5.31 4.50 3.79
CA ILE A 113 6.54 3.75 3.58
C ILE A 113 6.17 2.28 3.43
N ASN A 114 6.36 1.74 2.22
CA ASN A 114 6.16 0.33 1.92
C ASN A 114 7.47 -0.43 2.07
N MET A 115 7.45 -1.49 2.86
CA MET A 115 8.58 -2.37 3.18
C MET A 115 8.23 -3.81 2.83
N SER A 116 8.51 -4.22 1.60
CA SER A 116 8.23 -5.56 1.10
C SER A 116 9.42 -6.51 1.31
N PHE A 117 10.10 -6.38 2.44
CA PHE A 117 11.21 -7.22 2.86
C PHE A 117 11.08 -7.59 4.33
N GLY A 118 11.89 -8.54 4.80
CA GLY A 118 11.88 -8.88 6.22
C GLY A 118 13.05 -9.77 6.64
N SER A 119 13.26 -9.81 7.96
CA SER A 119 14.19 -10.66 8.67
C SER A 119 13.51 -11.29 9.89
N PHE A 120 13.95 -12.46 10.31
CA PHE A 120 13.50 -13.08 11.55
C PHE A 120 14.30 -12.61 12.78
N VAL A 121 15.32 -11.79 12.57
CA VAL A 121 16.15 -11.24 13.63
C VAL A 121 15.80 -9.77 13.81
N PRO A 122 15.40 -9.34 15.02
CA PRO A 122 15.18 -7.93 15.29
C PRO A 122 16.50 -7.17 15.23
N ASP A 123 16.42 -5.93 14.78
CA ASP A 123 17.56 -5.00 14.68
C ASP A 123 17.21 -3.71 15.42
N ASP A 124 18.08 -3.29 16.36
CA ASP A 124 17.81 -2.10 17.19
C ASP A 124 17.89 -0.79 16.39
N GLU A 125 18.74 -0.72 15.35
CA GLU A 125 18.84 0.45 14.48
C GLU A 125 17.60 0.55 13.59
N GLU A 126 17.11 -0.57 13.05
CA GLU A 126 15.86 -0.64 12.29
C GLU A 126 14.67 -0.25 13.16
N LYS A 127 14.59 -0.79 14.40
CA LYS A 127 13.56 -0.42 15.36
C LYS A 127 13.55 1.07 15.68
N ALA A 128 14.74 1.66 15.88
CA ALA A 128 14.86 3.10 16.13
C ALA A 128 14.46 3.93 14.89
N ALA A 129 14.77 3.44 13.69
CA ALA A 129 14.36 4.09 12.44
C ALA A 129 12.83 4.03 12.23
N VAL A 130 12.20 2.91 12.54
CA VAL A 130 10.74 2.73 12.53
C VAL A 130 10.06 3.72 13.48
N LYS A 131 10.52 3.83 14.73
CA LYS A 131 10.00 4.80 15.70
C LYS A 131 10.17 6.24 15.21
N TYR A 132 11.32 6.55 14.63
CA TYR A 132 11.57 7.85 14.02
C TYR A 132 10.57 8.16 12.90
N ALA A 133 10.37 7.23 11.98
CA ALA A 133 9.41 7.40 10.88
C ALA A 133 7.97 7.58 11.38
N ALA A 134 7.56 6.79 12.39
CA ALA A 134 6.26 6.95 13.04
C ALA A 134 6.10 8.33 13.70
N SER A 135 7.16 8.84 14.36
CA SER A 135 7.16 10.18 14.96
C SER A 135 7.04 11.32 13.92
N LYS A 136 7.40 11.05 12.66
CA LYS A 136 7.21 11.96 11.53
C LYS A 136 5.80 11.84 10.89
N GLY A 137 4.93 11.02 11.46
CA GLY A 137 3.57 10.81 10.97
C GLY A 137 3.49 9.94 9.70
N LYS A 138 4.51 9.11 9.44
CA LYS A 138 4.50 8.18 8.31
C LYS A 138 3.64 6.96 8.63
N LEU A 139 2.88 6.47 7.65
CA LEU A 139 2.22 5.19 7.72
C LEU A 139 3.19 4.11 7.21
N LEU A 140 3.62 3.23 8.12
CA LEU A 140 4.58 2.17 7.87
C LEU A 140 3.84 0.87 7.60
N ILE A 141 4.06 0.26 6.44
CA ILE A 141 3.38 -0.97 6.02
C ILE A 141 4.42 -1.99 5.56
N ALA A 142 4.38 -3.19 6.14
CA ALA A 142 5.33 -4.25 5.81
C ALA A 142 4.65 -5.61 5.64
N GLY A 143 5.22 -6.45 4.78
CA GLY A 143 4.80 -7.84 4.65
C GLY A 143 5.16 -8.65 5.89
N ALA A 144 4.26 -9.54 6.31
CA ALA A 144 4.42 -10.34 7.53
C ALA A 144 5.61 -11.32 7.49
N GLY A 145 6.05 -11.69 6.29
CA GLY A 145 7.03 -12.76 6.06
C GLY A 145 6.41 -13.99 5.40
N ASN A 146 7.25 -14.80 4.76
CA ASN A 146 6.83 -15.95 3.96
C ASN A 146 7.33 -17.29 4.54
N GLY A 147 7.54 -17.35 5.86
CA GLY A 147 8.00 -18.54 6.58
C GLY A 147 6.90 -19.41 7.16
N GLY A 148 5.62 -19.09 6.94
CA GLY A 148 4.50 -19.91 7.40
C GLY A 148 4.55 -21.33 6.82
N GLY A 149 4.10 -22.32 7.58
CA GLY A 149 4.14 -23.73 7.19
C GLY A 149 5.55 -24.31 7.04
N SER A 150 6.58 -23.67 7.57
CA SER A 150 7.97 -24.12 7.58
C SER A 150 8.52 -24.12 9.02
N ASP A 151 9.79 -24.52 9.19
CA ASP A 151 10.49 -24.45 10.50
C ASP A 151 10.57 -23.04 11.08
N ASN A 152 10.22 -22.02 10.29
CA ASN A 152 10.22 -20.59 10.67
C ASN A 152 8.82 -20.05 10.96
N GLU A 153 7.78 -20.87 11.05
CA GLU A 153 6.39 -20.41 11.23
C GLU A 153 6.16 -19.62 12.52
N ASP A 154 6.91 -19.95 13.58
CA ASP A 154 6.83 -19.28 14.88
C ASP A 154 7.69 -18.01 14.98
N PHE A 155 8.51 -17.70 13.98
CA PHE A 155 9.36 -16.52 14.02
C PHE A 155 8.61 -15.25 13.64
N LEU A 156 8.92 -14.17 14.35
CA LEU A 156 8.39 -12.84 14.01
C LEU A 156 9.13 -12.29 12.79
N GLY A 157 8.37 -11.76 11.84
CA GLY A 157 8.94 -11.06 10.68
C GLY A 157 9.15 -9.57 10.97
N TYR A 158 10.37 -9.09 10.98
CA TYR A 158 10.70 -7.67 11.10
C TYR A 158 10.97 -7.06 9.73
N PRO A 159 10.51 -5.80 9.48
CA PRO A 159 9.98 -4.80 10.41
C PRO A 159 8.48 -4.96 10.75
N ALA A 160 7.73 -5.88 10.15
CA ALA A 160 6.29 -6.03 10.37
C ALA A 160 5.89 -6.23 11.83
N ALA A 161 6.77 -6.85 12.63
CA ALA A 161 6.52 -7.14 14.05
C ALA A 161 6.84 -5.97 15.01
N TYR A 162 7.34 -4.82 14.49
CA TYR A 162 7.44 -3.64 15.35
C TYR A 162 6.06 -3.00 15.55
N PRO A 163 5.75 -2.52 16.77
CA PRO A 163 4.40 -2.02 17.11
C PRO A 163 3.89 -0.87 16.22
N GLU A 164 4.80 -0.06 15.69
CA GLU A 164 4.47 1.10 14.85
C GLU A 164 4.22 0.73 13.37
N VAL A 165 4.42 -0.55 13.00
CA VAL A 165 4.31 -1.04 11.63
C VAL A 165 3.01 -1.82 11.45
N VAL A 166 2.34 -1.59 10.35
CA VAL A 166 1.18 -2.37 9.91
C VAL A 166 1.69 -3.65 9.28
N GLY A 167 1.69 -4.75 10.04
CA GLY A 167 2.03 -6.08 9.54
C GLY A 167 0.91 -6.62 8.65
N VAL A 168 1.24 -7.01 7.41
CA VAL A 168 0.25 -7.45 6.42
C VAL A 168 0.46 -8.89 6.03
N GLY A 169 -0.54 -9.73 6.37
CA GLY A 169 -0.63 -11.12 5.93
C GLY A 169 -1.15 -11.26 4.50
N ALA A 170 -0.84 -12.39 3.85
CA ALA A 170 -1.29 -12.69 2.50
C ALA A 170 -2.51 -13.61 2.52
N ALA A 171 -3.58 -13.18 1.83
CA ALA A 171 -4.78 -13.97 1.63
C ALA A 171 -5.24 -13.88 0.17
N ASP A 172 -6.14 -14.75 -0.24
CA ASP A 172 -6.83 -14.63 -1.50
C ASP A 172 -8.08 -13.72 -1.37
N GLU A 173 -8.83 -13.59 -2.45
CA GLU A 173 -10.04 -12.76 -2.51
C GLU A 173 -11.18 -13.27 -1.62
N SER A 174 -11.19 -14.55 -1.25
CA SER A 174 -12.16 -15.16 -0.34
C SER A 174 -11.78 -14.99 1.14
N GLY A 175 -10.54 -14.54 1.42
CA GLY A 175 -9.98 -14.44 2.76
C GLY A 175 -9.26 -15.72 3.22
N ALA A 176 -9.04 -16.69 2.32
CA ALA A 176 -8.22 -17.85 2.64
C ALA A 176 -6.74 -17.43 2.70
N VAL A 177 -6.11 -17.69 3.83
CA VAL A 177 -4.72 -17.32 4.10
C VAL A 177 -3.77 -18.23 3.34
N GLY A 178 -2.73 -17.66 2.73
CA GLY A 178 -1.66 -18.44 2.13
C GLY A 178 -0.87 -19.20 3.20
N GLU A 179 -0.66 -20.49 3.04
CA GLU A 179 0.09 -21.34 4.00
C GLU A 179 1.49 -20.78 4.30
N PHE A 180 2.10 -20.11 3.32
CA PHE A 180 3.40 -19.46 3.47
C PHE A 180 3.36 -18.17 4.30
N SER A 181 2.18 -17.57 4.50
CA SER A 181 2.08 -16.30 5.22
C SER A 181 2.37 -16.50 6.70
N GLN A 182 3.33 -15.75 7.20
CA GLN A 182 3.62 -15.69 8.63
C GLN A 182 2.36 -15.30 9.40
N SER A 183 2.21 -15.79 10.63
CA SER A 183 1.08 -15.52 11.51
C SER A 183 1.56 -15.03 12.88
N GLY A 184 0.70 -14.38 13.63
CA GLY A 184 1.00 -13.89 14.97
C GLY A 184 0.22 -12.65 15.35
N ASP A 185 0.40 -12.19 16.59
CA ASP A 185 -0.30 -11.03 17.14
C ASP A 185 0.13 -9.69 16.47
N PHE A 186 1.22 -9.72 15.70
CA PHE A 186 1.72 -8.57 14.93
C PHE A 186 1.00 -8.38 13.58
N ILE A 187 0.15 -9.32 13.17
CA ILE A 187 -0.64 -9.15 11.96
C ILE A 187 -1.74 -8.13 12.22
N SER A 188 -1.68 -7.01 11.51
CA SER A 188 -2.68 -5.95 11.62
C SER A 188 -3.80 -6.09 10.59
N LEU A 189 -3.45 -6.43 9.36
CA LEU A 189 -4.39 -6.55 8.23
C LEU A 189 -3.95 -7.70 7.33
N ALA A 190 -4.84 -8.17 6.49
CA ALA A 190 -4.50 -9.02 5.35
C ALA A 190 -4.88 -8.32 4.03
N ALA A 191 -4.17 -8.67 2.97
CA ALA A 191 -4.44 -8.19 1.63
C ALA A 191 -4.19 -9.29 0.60
N PRO A 192 -4.67 -9.14 -0.66
CA PRO A 192 -4.38 -10.09 -1.71
C PRO A 192 -2.87 -10.31 -1.90
N GLY A 193 -2.45 -11.56 -1.78
CA GLY A 193 -1.04 -11.96 -1.89
C GLY A 193 -0.85 -13.31 -2.55
N LEU A 194 -1.92 -13.88 -3.17
CA LEU A 194 -1.89 -15.14 -3.90
C LEU A 194 -2.24 -14.88 -5.37
N ASP A 195 -1.55 -15.56 -6.27
CA ASP A 195 -1.76 -15.45 -7.73
C ASP A 195 -1.66 -14.01 -8.28
N VAL A 196 -0.89 -13.15 -7.63
CA VAL A 196 -0.72 -11.74 -8.01
C VAL A 196 0.24 -11.63 -9.20
N PRO A 197 -0.09 -10.88 -10.26
CA PRO A 197 0.82 -10.66 -11.37
C PRO A 197 2.02 -9.82 -10.93
N VAL A 198 3.22 -10.28 -11.26
CA VAL A 198 4.51 -9.60 -11.03
C VAL A 198 5.44 -9.87 -12.21
N TRP A 199 6.51 -9.11 -12.35
CA TRP A 199 7.57 -9.46 -13.30
C TRP A 199 8.20 -10.80 -12.94
N CYS A 200 8.42 -11.66 -13.95
CA CYS A 200 9.02 -12.99 -13.74
C CYS A 200 10.48 -12.88 -13.29
N ASP A 201 11.15 -11.85 -13.74
CA ASP A 201 12.57 -11.58 -13.51
C ASP A 201 12.89 -10.10 -13.84
N ASN A 202 14.15 -9.72 -13.68
CA ASN A 202 14.65 -8.38 -13.95
C ASN A 202 14.90 -8.05 -15.44
N THR A 203 14.45 -8.91 -16.34
CA THR A 203 14.46 -8.58 -17.78
C THR A 203 13.23 -7.79 -18.20
N PHE A 204 12.17 -7.76 -17.37
CA PHE A 204 10.92 -7.04 -17.60
C PHE A 204 10.24 -7.38 -18.93
N GLN A 205 10.36 -8.64 -19.35
CA GLN A 205 9.78 -9.11 -20.61
C GLN A 205 8.43 -9.80 -20.44
N ARG A 206 8.16 -10.34 -19.24
CA ARG A 206 7.00 -11.18 -19.00
C ARG A 206 6.50 -11.08 -17.57
N TYR A 207 5.18 -11.05 -17.39
CA TYR A 207 4.52 -11.19 -16.10
C TYR A 207 4.26 -12.66 -15.77
N CYS A 208 4.44 -13.01 -14.49
CA CYS A 208 4.11 -14.28 -13.88
C CYS A 208 3.10 -14.09 -12.77
N LYS A 209 2.34 -15.12 -12.45
CA LYS A 209 1.63 -15.18 -11.18
C LYS A 209 2.61 -15.57 -10.08
N ASN A 210 2.57 -14.84 -8.99
CA ASN A 210 3.42 -15.10 -7.82
C ASN A 210 2.59 -14.92 -6.54
N ARG A 211 3.18 -15.34 -5.41
CA ARG A 211 2.57 -15.24 -4.09
C ARG A 211 3.57 -14.68 -3.08
N GLY A 212 3.08 -13.91 -2.11
CA GLY A 212 3.93 -13.38 -1.06
C GLY A 212 3.24 -12.29 -0.24
N THR A 213 3.71 -12.10 0.97
CA THR A 213 3.28 -10.98 1.83
C THR A 213 3.83 -9.64 1.33
N SER A 214 4.83 -9.65 0.46
CA SER A 214 5.32 -8.48 -0.28
C SER A 214 4.23 -7.86 -1.15
N GLN A 215 3.54 -8.69 -1.97
CA GLN A 215 2.43 -8.25 -2.80
C GLN A 215 1.27 -7.73 -1.95
N ALA A 216 0.98 -8.44 -0.85
CA ALA A 216 -0.05 -8.03 0.08
C ALA A 216 0.24 -6.64 0.70
N SER A 217 1.49 -6.39 1.14
CA SER A 217 1.88 -5.07 1.69
C SER A 217 1.83 -3.96 0.65
N ALA A 218 2.22 -4.23 -0.60
CA ALA A 218 2.10 -3.27 -1.70
C ALA A 218 0.64 -2.89 -1.99
N ILE A 219 -0.26 -3.89 -2.03
CA ILE A 219 -1.70 -3.66 -2.23
C ILE A 219 -2.31 -2.92 -1.02
N ALA A 220 -1.87 -3.23 0.21
CA ALA A 220 -2.28 -2.50 1.41
C ALA A 220 -1.81 -1.04 1.37
N SER A 221 -0.58 -0.79 0.95
CA SER A 221 -0.04 0.57 0.74
C SER A 221 -0.83 1.35 -0.31
N ALA A 222 -1.19 0.70 -1.39
CA ALA A 222 -2.04 1.30 -2.42
C ALA A 222 -3.46 1.60 -1.92
N ALA A 223 -4.05 0.70 -1.11
CA ALA A 223 -5.35 0.94 -0.50
C ALA A 223 -5.32 2.11 0.48
N ALA A 224 -4.25 2.23 1.27
CA ALA A 224 -4.00 3.39 2.13
C ALA A 224 -3.88 4.67 1.30
N ALA A 225 -3.14 4.65 0.18
CA ALA A 225 -3.00 5.78 -0.72
C ALA A 225 -4.34 6.21 -1.33
N LEU A 226 -5.22 5.28 -1.69
CA LEU A 226 -6.56 5.60 -2.18
C LEU A 226 -7.39 6.32 -1.12
N VAL A 227 -7.41 5.81 0.13
CA VAL A 227 -8.17 6.41 1.24
C VAL A 227 -7.58 7.77 1.60
N TRP A 228 -6.26 7.88 1.71
CA TRP A 228 -5.60 9.16 2.04
C TRP A 228 -5.81 10.23 0.97
N SER A 229 -5.77 9.84 -0.30
CA SER A 229 -6.07 10.76 -1.42
C SER A 229 -7.51 11.30 -1.41
N ALA A 230 -8.46 10.52 -0.89
CA ALA A 230 -9.86 10.98 -0.72
C ALA A 230 -10.03 11.87 0.52
N HIS A 231 -9.12 11.77 1.48
CA HIS A 231 -9.15 12.48 2.76
C HIS A 231 -7.77 13.05 3.09
N PRO A 232 -7.29 14.05 2.32
CA PRO A 232 -5.92 14.55 2.44
C PRO A 232 -5.62 15.23 3.79
N GLU A 233 -6.64 15.62 4.52
CA GLU A 233 -6.56 16.19 5.85
C GLU A 233 -6.34 15.17 6.98
N TRP A 234 -6.51 13.86 6.68
CA TRP A 234 -6.34 12.83 7.70
C TRP A 234 -4.86 12.53 7.98
N THR A 235 -4.61 12.12 9.21
CA THR A 235 -3.30 11.61 9.63
C THR A 235 -3.14 10.13 9.30
N ALA A 236 -1.91 9.62 9.40
CA ALA A 236 -1.61 8.19 9.26
C ALA A 236 -2.49 7.32 10.17
N ASN A 237 -2.69 7.76 11.42
CA ASN A 237 -3.54 7.07 12.40
C ASN A 237 -5.00 6.97 11.94
N GLN A 238 -5.53 8.04 11.38
CA GLN A 238 -6.91 8.11 10.90
C GLN A 238 -7.11 7.23 9.67
N VAL A 239 -6.18 7.28 8.72
CA VAL A 239 -6.20 6.38 7.54
C VAL A 239 -6.13 4.92 7.99
N LEU A 240 -5.20 4.57 8.88
CA LEU A 240 -5.06 3.22 9.40
C LEU A 240 -6.32 2.76 10.14
N ARG A 241 -6.90 3.61 11.00
CA ARG A 241 -8.14 3.31 11.73
C ARG A 241 -9.28 2.97 10.78
N VAL A 242 -9.46 3.74 9.73
CA VAL A 242 -10.50 3.50 8.74
C VAL A 242 -10.25 2.20 7.96
N LEU A 243 -9.00 1.88 7.62
CA LEU A 243 -8.68 0.59 7.00
C LEU A 243 -9.00 -0.58 7.92
N ILE A 244 -8.67 -0.48 9.22
CA ILE A 244 -9.00 -1.48 10.25
C ILE A 244 -10.52 -1.60 10.43
N ASP A 245 -11.22 -0.46 10.58
CA ASP A 245 -12.66 -0.44 10.83
C ASP A 245 -13.46 -1.02 9.67
N THR A 246 -13.02 -0.82 8.45
CA THR A 246 -13.70 -1.25 7.23
C THR A 246 -13.21 -2.59 6.67
N ALA A 247 -12.19 -3.21 7.26
CA ALA A 247 -11.69 -4.51 6.83
C ALA A 247 -12.79 -5.59 6.87
N ALA A 248 -12.79 -6.48 5.87
CA ALA A 248 -13.75 -7.58 5.80
C ALA A 248 -13.39 -8.66 6.82
N ARG A 249 -14.36 -9.03 7.65
CA ARG A 249 -14.23 -10.07 8.66
C ARG A 249 -15.62 -10.57 9.08
N ASP A 250 -15.69 -11.76 9.64
CA ASP A 250 -16.88 -12.40 10.21
C ASP A 250 -16.78 -12.61 11.73
N TRP A 251 -15.78 -11.98 12.38
CA TRP A 251 -15.55 -12.02 13.82
C TRP A 251 -15.61 -10.60 14.45
N PRO A 252 -15.69 -10.50 15.81
CA PRO A 252 -15.78 -9.21 16.49
C PRO A 252 -14.59 -8.30 16.20
N LYS A 253 -14.86 -7.00 16.00
CA LYS A 253 -13.85 -5.99 15.63
C LYS A 253 -12.64 -5.94 16.57
N ASN A 254 -12.85 -6.17 17.85
CA ASN A 254 -11.82 -6.01 18.90
C ASN A 254 -11.02 -7.27 19.16
N THR A 255 -11.17 -8.29 18.31
CA THR A 255 -10.47 -9.58 18.47
C THR A 255 -9.73 -9.89 17.18
N PRO A 256 -8.54 -9.29 16.95
CA PRO A 256 -7.79 -9.55 15.73
C PRO A 256 -7.38 -11.01 15.62
N SER A 257 -7.43 -11.55 14.40
CA SER A 257 -6.97 -12.89 14.07
C SER A 257 -5.45 -12.90 13.95
N LYS A 258 -4.79 -13.96 14.39
CA LYS A 258 -3.34 -14.14 14.19
C LYS A 258 -2.95 -14.27 12.71
N TYR A 259 -3.90 -14.58 11.84
CA TYR A 259 -3.68 -14.81 10.40
C TYR A 259 -4.10 -13.63 9.53
N LEU A 260 -5.20 -12.97 9.89
CA LEU A 260 -5.83 -11.91 9.10
C LEU A 260 -5.83 -10.55 9.82
N GLY A 261 -5.32 -10.49 11.04
CA GLY A 261 -5.38 -9.29 11.86
C GLY A 261 -6.82 -8.83 12.05
N TYR A 262 -7.07 -7.54 11.80
CA TYR A 262 -8.41 -6.97 11.83
C TYR A 262 -9.25 -7.31 10.58
N GLY A 263 -8.72 -8.07 9.64
CA GLY A 263 -9.44 -8.58 8.46
C GLY A 263 -8.80 -8.23 7.13
N LEU A 264 -9.45 -8.69 6.04
CA LEU A 264 -9.03 -8.42 4.68
C LEU A 264 -9.32 -6.96 4.29
N ILE A 265 -8.32 -6.28 3.77
CA ILE A 265 -8.40 -4.86 3.42
C ILE A 265 -9.50 -4.58 2.37
N ARG A 266 -10.31 -3.56 2.62
CA ARG A 266 -11.48 -3.23 1.78
C ARG A 266 -11.68 -1.71 1.63
N PRO A 267 -10.82 -1.00 0.87
CA PRO A 267 -10.92 0.46 0.70
C PRO A 267 -12.24 0.91 0.07
N SER A 268 -12.91 0.03 -0.70
CA SER A 268 -14.22 0.32 -1.28
C SER A 268 -15.33 0.58 -0.25
N ALA A 269 -15.19 0.08 0.97
CA ALA A 269 -16.16 0.33 2.03
C ALA A 269 -16.13 1.80 2.47
N ASN A 270 -14.95 2.41 2.55
CA ASN A 270 -14.82 3.84 2.79
C ASN A 270 -15.18 4.65 1.53
N LEU A 271 -14.48 4.42 0.43
CA LEU A 271 -14.55 5.25 -0.77
C LEU A 271 -15.94 5.28 -1.45
N LEU A 272 -16.68 4.16 -1.42
CA LEU A 272 -17.98 4.05 -2.10
C LEU A 272 -19.17 4.13 -1.17
N LYS A 273 -18.98 3.87 0.13
CA LYS A 273 -20.07 3.76 1.10
C LYS A 273 -19.89 4.69 2.29
N GLY A 274 -18.82 5.49 2.33
CA GLY A 274 -18.51 6.41 3.43
C GLY A 274 -18.38 5.74 4.80
N LYS A 275 -18.00 4.44 4.83
CA LYS A 275 -17.86 3.68 6.08
C LYS A 275 -16.49 3.93 6.72
N GLY A 276 -16.45 3.75 8.04
CA GLY A 276 -15.26 3.88 8.87
C GLY A 276 -15.21 5.24 9.57
N ASP A 277 -14.87 5.19 10.85
CA ASP A 277 -14.67 6.39 11.68
C ASP A 277 -13.17 6.69 11.76
N PRO A 278 -12.69 7.86 11.32
CA PRO A 278 -11.28 8.23 11.42
C PRO A 278 -10.82 8.39 12.87
N GLY A 279 -11.69 8.72 13.80
CA GLY A 279 -11.37 8.88 15.22
C GLY A 279 -10.28 9.92 15.51
N PRO A 280 -9.59 9.80 16.66
CA PRO A 280 -8.54 10.73 17.06
C PRO A 280 -7.34 10.73 16.09
N ALA A 281 -6.85 11.92 15.74
CA ALA A 281 -5.74 12.10 14.82
C ALA A 281 -4.38 11.70 15.42
N ASP A 282 -4.24 11.85 16.74
CA ASP A 282 -3.00 11.65 17.50
C ASP A 282 -2.91 10.31 18.25
N VAL A 283 -3.83 9.38 18.01
CA VAL A 283 -3.84 8.08 18.68
C VAL A 283 -3.69 6.96 17.66
N ASN A 284 -2.63 6.17 17.78
CA ASN A 284 -2.41 4.98 16.96
C ASN A 284 -3.50 3.93 17.27
N PRO A 285 -4.25 3.43 16.27
CA PRO A 285 -5.35 2.50 16.52
C PRO A 285 -4.92 1.09 16.92
N ILE A 286 -3.65 0.72 16.76
CA ILE A 286 -3.11 -0.59 17.14
C ILE A 286 -2.54 -0.53 18.55
N THR A 287 -1.64 0.43 18.83
CA THR A 287 -0.94 0.51 20.13
C THR A 287 -1.71 1.30 21.19
N ASN A 288 -2.71 2.08 20.78
CA ASN A 288 -3.42 3.08 21.62
C ASN A 288 -2.50 4.17 22.22
N GLU A 289 -1.28 4.27 21.72
CA GLU A 289 -0.34 5.31 22.15
C GLU A 289 -0.59 6.61 21.38
N LYS A 290 -0.31 7.73 22.07
CA LYS A 290 -0.31 9.03 21.41
C LYS A 290 0.95 9.17 20.56
N THR A 291 0.75 9.48 19.30
CA THR A 291 1.81 9.85 18.39
C THR A 291 1.73 11.34 18.09
N PRO A 292 2.83 12.05 17.88
CA PRO A 292 2.77 13.41 17.39
C PRO A 292 1.87 13.45 16.16
N ALA A 293 0.92 14.36 16.13
CA ALA A 293 0.14 14.60 14.91
C ALA A 293 1.15 15.05 13.85
N GLY A 294 1.57 14.15 12.99
CA GLY A 294 2.34 14.48 11.82
C GLY A 294 1.56 15.54 11.06
N ALA A 295 2.19 16.61 10.65
CA ALA A 295 1.54 17.72 9.98
C ALA A 295 0.69 17.14 8.83
N ALA A 296 -0.63 17.16 9.02
CA ALA A 296 -1.56 17.01 7.92
C ALA A 296 -1.06 17.97 6.84
N GLY A 297 -0.86 17.46 5.61
CA GLY A 297 -0.13 18.14 4.55
C GLY A 297 -0.33 19.64 4.57
N ALA A 298 0.76 20.36 4.81
CA ALA A 298 0.77 21.81 4.76
C ALA A 298 0.42 22.20 3.31
N THR A 299 -0.82 22.47 3.05
CA THR A 299 -1.22 23.28 1.90
C THR A 299 -0.46 24.60 2.05
N PRO A 300 0.31 25.04 1.04
CA PRO A 300 0.88 26.39 1.09
C PRO A 300 -0.29 27.37 1.21
N SER A 301 -0.40 27.98 2.38
CA SER A 301 -1.32 29.09 2.64
C SER A 301 -0.85 30.25 1.77
N THR A 302 -1.40 30.36 0.58
CA THR A 302 -1.35 31.61 -0.18
C THR A 302 -2.23 32.60 0.57
N SER A 303 -1.60 33.38 1.43
CA SER A 303 -2.16 34.60 1.98
C SER A 303 -2.37 35.58 0.81
N VAL A 304 -3.59 35.64 0.31
CA VAL A 304 -4.03 36.71 -0.56
C VAL A 304 -4.34 37.91 0.35
N PRO A 305 -3.72 39.07 0.15
CA PRO A 305 -4.11 40.29 0.88
C PRO A 305 -5.52 40.68 0.48
N ALA A 306 -6.36 40.90 1.48
CA ALA A 306 -7.68 41.49 1.28
C ALA A 306 -7.54 42.84 0.60
N SER A 307 -8.08 43.00 -0.59
CA SER A 307 -8.33 44.29 -1.23
C SER A 307 -9.84 44.49 -1.36
N SER A 308 -10.23 45.62 -0.75
CA SER A 308 -11.52 46.24 -0.65
C SER A 308 -12.37 46.26 -1.94
N GLN A 309 -13.67 46.01 -1.78
CA GLN A 309 -14.78 46.42 -2.67
C GLN A 309 -15.00 47.95 -2.61
N PRO A 310 -15.80 48.61 -3.53
CA PRO A 310 -16.97 48.26 -4.31
C PRO A 310 -17.10 49.01 -5.64
N PRO A 311 -18.27 49.27 -6.33
CA PRO A 311 -19.55 48.54 -6.40
C PRO A 311 -20.11 48.32 -7.84
N LYS A 312 -21.26 47.62 -7.91
CA LYS A 312 -22.30 47.46 -8.95
C LYS A 312 -22.34 48.33 -10.20
N SER A 313 -22.59 47.70 -11.38
CA SER A 313 -23.73 48.08 -12.25
C SER A 313 -24.10 47.00 -13.26
N THR A 314 -25.36 46.96 -13.54
CA THR A 314 -26.31 46.15 -14.26
C THR A 314 -26.17 46.11 -15.79
N SER A 315 -26.79 45.06 -16.33
CA SER A 315 -27.44 44.83 -17.67
C SER A 315 -26.61 43.93 -18.58
N GLY A 316 -27.08 42.84 -19.11
CA GLY A 316 -28.29 42.52 -19.81
C GLY A 316 -27.89 41.87 -21.12
N GLY A 317 -28.52 40.79 -21.57
CA GLY A 317 -28.45 40.35 -22.96
C GLY A 317 -28.23 38.85 -23.19
N GLU A 318 -29.30 38.21 -23.50
CA GLU A 318 -29.49 36.86 -24.05
C GLU A 318 -28.66 36.57 -25.33
N THR A 319 -28.34 35.29 -25.61
CA THR A 319 -29.04 34.39 -26.55
C THR A 319 -28.20 33.17 -26.90
N SER A 320 -28.81 32.04 -26.77
CA SER A 320 -29.00 30.81 -27.56
C SER A 320 -27.99 30.35 -28.64
N ALA A 321 -27.80 29.04 -28.63
CA ALA A 321 -27.95 28.01 -29.67
C ALA A 321 -26.74 27.08 -29.74
N ALA A 322 -26.88 25.81 -29.42
CA ALA A 322 -27.36 24.63 -30.16
C ALA A 322 -26.40 24.09 -31.24
N GLY A 323 -26.15 22.79 -31.19
CA GLY A 323 -25.62 21.95 -32.28
C GLY A 323 -24.55 20.98 -31.80
N SER A 324 -24.82 19.80 -31.54
CA SER A 324 -25.17 18.52 -32.18
C SER A 324 -23.92 17.74 -32.66
N SER A 325 -23.81 16.53 -32.05
CA SER A 325 -23.49 15.21 -32.63
C SER A 325 -22.20 14.95 -33.39
N SER A 326 -21.46 13.95 -32.96
CA SER A 326 -21.35 12.62 -33.64
C SER A 326 -20.30 11.73 -32.99
N GLU A 327 -20.70 10.52 -32.59
CA GLU A 327 -19.84 9.32 -32.51
C GLU A 327 -19.54 8.79 -33.90
N PRO A 328 -18.51 7.96 -34.13
CA PRO A 328 -18.64 6.51 -33.96
C PRO A 328 -17.37 5.78 -33.46
N SER A 329 -17.52 4.76 -32.71
CA SER A 329 -17.40 3.28 -32.80
C SER A 329 -16.04 2.66 -33.16
N ASP A 330 -15.73 1.62 -32.33
CA ASP A 330 -15.02 0.36 -32.58
C ASP A 330 -13.50 0.29 -32.39
N GLY A 331 -13.13 -0.57 -31.45
CA GLY A 331 -11.78 -1.11 -31.26
C GLY A 331 -11.67 -1.98 -30.00
N ASN A 332 -11.96 -3.26 -30.13
CA ASN A 332 -11.76 -4.29 -29.12
C ASN A 332 -10.37 -4.24 -28.49
N THR A 333 -10.31 -3.98 -27.20
CA THR A 333 -9.11 -4.25 -26.40
C THR A 333 -9.52 -5.02 -25.15
N LEU A 334 -9.00 -6.22 -25.04
CA LEU A 334 -9.20 -7.12 -23.89
C LEU A 334 -8.62 -6.44 -22.64
N TRP A 335 -9.48 -6.00 -21.73
CA TRP A 335 -9.10 -5.44 -20.45
C TRP A 335 -9.07 -6.55 -19.40
N VAL A 336 -7.90 -6.89 -18.92
CA VAL A 336 -7.76 -7.60 -17.64
C VAL A 336 -7.95 -6.56 -16.55
N VAL A 337 -9.17 -6.47 -16.02
CA VAL A 337 -9.52 -5.56 -14.93
C VAL A 337 -9.39 -6.34 -13.62
N LEU A 338 -8.40 -6.00 -12.83
CA LEU A 338 -8.42 -6.24 -11.38
C LEU A 338 -9.40 -5.22 -10.77
N GLY A 339 -10.66 -5.53 -10.78
CA GLY A 339 -11.61 -4.61 -10.20
C GLY A 339 -13.02 -5.14 -10.20
N ALA A 340 -13.61 -5.11 -9.07
CA ALA A 340 -14.98 -5.35 -8.73
C ALA A 340 -15.30 -6.75 -8.20
N VAL A 341 -15.00 -6.98 -6.94
CA VAL A 341 -15.80 -7.87 -6.10
C VAL A 341 -17.10 -7.13 -5.74
N ALA A 342 -18.12 -7.32 -6.53
CA ALA A 342 -19.49 -7.07 -6.08
C ALA A 342 -19.94 -8.34 -5.35
N ALA A 343 -19.90 -8.33 -4.03
CA ALA A 343 -20.48 -9.38 -3.22
C ALA A 343 -22.00 -9.30 -3.28
N ALA A 344 -22.64 -10.21 -4.01
CA ALA A 344 -24.04 -10.54 -3.79
C ALA A 344 -24.09 -11.53 -2.61
N ALA A 345 -24.67 -11.09 -1.49
CA ALA A 345 -24.99 -11.96 -0.37
C ALA A 345 -26.16 -12.86 -0.77
N VAL A 346 -25.91 -14.18 -0.87
CA VAL A 346 -26.96 -15.20 -0.83
C VAL A 346 -26.83 -15.89 0.53
N ILE A 347 -27.85 -15.69 1.35
CA ILE A 347 -28.06 -16.41 2.62
C ILE A 347 -28.54 -17.82 2.26
N GLY A 348 -27.75 -18.82 2.59
CA GLY A 348 -28.14 -20.21 2.51
C GLY A 348 -27.45 -20.99 3.64
N GLY A 349 -28.22 -21.29 4.69
CA GLY A 349 -27.78 -22.10 5.82
C GLY A 349 -27.50 -23.55 5.40
N GLY A 350 -26.39 -24.11 5.87
CA GLY A 350 -26.06 -25.53 5.72
C GLY A 350 -24.91 -25.89 6.64
N GLY A 351 -25.20 -26.72 7.63
CA GLY A 351 -24.32 -27.11 8.72
C GLY A 351 -23.06 -27.81 8.26
N PHE A 352 -21.96 -27.48 8.89
CA PHE A 352 -20.68 -28.19 8.78
C PHE A 352 -20.64 -29.35 9.78
N ALA A 353 -20.67 -30.57 9.27
CA ALA A 353 -20.34 -31.78 10.03
C ALA A 353 -18.84 -31.96 10.08
N VAL A 354 -18.28 -31.94 11.28
CA VAL A 354 -16.87 -32.23 11.56
C VAL A 354 -16.66 -33.75 11.45
N LEU A 355 -15.95 -34.21 10.44
CA LEU A 355 -15.43 -35.57 10.35
C LEU A 355 -14.04 -35.64 10.98
N ARG A 356 -13.99 -36.14 12.21
CA ARG A 356 -12.78 -36.50 12.94
C ARG A 356 -12.31 -37.87 12.48
N ALA A 357 -11.31 -37.92 11.62
CA ALA A 357 -10.64 -39.21 11.31
C ALA A 357 -9.61 -39.51 12.40
N ARG A 358 -9.88 -40.55 13.21
CA ARG A 358 -8.89 -41.22 14.04
C ARG A 358 -7.97 -42.03 13.14
N ARG A 359 -6.69 -41.85 13.30
CA ARG A 359 -5.69 -42.82 12.86
C ARG A 359 -5.14 -43.52 14.09
N ASN A 360 -5.48 -44.82 14.24
CA ASN A 360 -4.79 -45.79 15.04
C ASN A 360 -3.85 -46.56 14.10
N GLY A 361 -2.63 -46.83 14.55
CA GLY A 361 -1.64 -47.69 13.93
C GLY A 361 -0.26 -47.10 14.12
#